data_de0d35c90b657e4fd02a183f383bd0ee
#
_entry.id   de0d35c90b657e4fd02a183f383bd0ee
#
_cell.length_a   1.000
_cell.length_b   1.000
_cell.length_c   1.000
_cell.angle_alpha   90.00
_cell.angle_beta   90.00
_cell.angle_gamma   90.00
#
_symmetry.space_group_name_H-M   'P 1'
#
loop_
_entity.id
_entity.type
_entity.pdbx_description
1 polymer ?
#
loop_
_entity_poly.entity_id
_entity_poly.type
_entity_poly.pdbx_seq_one_letter_code
_entity_poly.pdbx_strand_id
1 'polypeptide(L)'
;MIDIALKFLKDFLNQEIPDPAGLVVLGNITKESDITNDKIFLSLVQVEEEKVLKEVNHRRRVNPGDDFFTTINPEIRLNLYVLVTYQYNNKNYEEALKQLSNVIITLQGKNVFTKPDFINPAYEPLEQIVVDLYTQTLDQNNNLWQALGEKLSPSLLYKVRVIGIQANRALSTTGEIKSIGIDLLHKPFES
;
A
#
# COMPACT_ATOMS: atom_id res chain seq x y z
N MET A 1 -4.92 -8.13 -2.07
CA MET A 1 -4.02 -7.32 -1.24
C MET A 1 -4.30 -5.83 -1.31
N ILE A 2 -4.36 -5.21 -2.51
CA ILE A 2 -4.78 -3.80 -2.64
C ILE A 2 -6.15 -3.61 -1.97
N ASP A 3 -7.09 -4.51 -2.25
CA ASP A 3 -8.42 -4.53 -1.64
C ASP A 3 -8.37 -4.70 -0.12
N ILE A 4 -7.47 -5.55 0.39
CA ILE A 4 -7.31 -5.78 1.84
C ILE A 4 -6.77 -4.52 2.52
N ALA A 5 -5.75 -3.87 1.94
CA ALA A 5 -5.20 -2.63 2.48
C ALA A 5 -6.23 -1.49 2.52
N LEU A 6 -7.00 -1.33 1.46
CA LEU A 6 -8.04 -0.30 1.40
C LEU A 6 -9.21 -0.61 2.35
N LYS A 7 -9.61 -1.88 2.47
CA LYS A 7 -10.62 -2.31 3.46
C LYS A 7 -10.15 -2.02 4.89
N PHE A 8 -8.89 -2.33 5.19
CA PHE A 8 -8.32 -2.00 6.50
C PHE A 8 -8.41 -0.50 6.79
N LEU A 9 -7.96 0.36 5.85
CA LEU A 9 -8.02 1.81 6.02
C LEU A 9 -9.45 2.32 6.19
N LYS A 10 -10.39 1.79 5.41
CA LYS A 10 -11.81 2.12 5.54
C LYS A 10 -12.34 1.76 6.94
N ASP A 11 -12.03 0.55 7.42
CA ASP A 11 -12.53 0.08 8.71
C ASP A 11 -11.87 0.85 9.86
N PHE A 12 -10.57 1.16 9.76
CA PHE A 12 -9.86 2.01 10.71
C PHE A 12 -10.49 3.42 10.79
N LEU A 13 -10.70 4.07 9.65
CA LEU A 13 -11.30 5.41 9.63
C LEU A 13 -12.74 5.41 10.16
N ASN A 14 -13.54 4.38 9.86
CA ASN A 14 -14.90 4.25 10.41
C ASN A 14 -14.91 4.00 11.93
N GLN A 15 -13.84 3.45 12.49
CA GLN A 15 -13.70 3.23 13.91
C GLN A 15 -13.28 4.50 14.66
N GLU A 16 -12.37 5.27 14.08
CA GLU A 16 -11.73 6.40 14.74
C GLU A 16 -12.43 7.75 14.51
N ILE A 17 -13.14 7.91 13.38
CA ILE A 17 -13.88 9.15 13.11
C ILE A 17 -15.19 9.14 13.91
N PRO A 18 -15.43 10.16 14.76
CA PRO A 18 -16.51 10.14 15.74
C PRO A 18 -17.91 10.42 15.18
N ASP A 19 -18.20 10.11 13.92
CA ASP A 19 -19.52 10.34 13.33
C ASP A 19 -19.98 9.18 12.45
N PRO A 20 -21.29 9.03 12.15
CA PRO A 20 -21.99 7.75 12.29
C PRO A 20 -21.32 6.60 11.54
N ALA A 21 -21.41 5.42 12.15
CA ALA A 21 -20.87 4.17 11.60
C ALA A 21 -21.21 4.00 10.11
N GLY A 22 -20.18 3.77 9.28
CA GLY A 22 -20.35 3.59 7.84
C GLY A 22 -20.23 4.87 7.00
N LEU A 23 -19.68 5.95 7.56
CA LEU A 23 -19.39 7.19 6.83
C LEU A 23 -18.36 6.98 5.71
N VAL A 24 -17.32 6.15 5.96
CA VAL A 24 -16.23 5.91 4.99
C VAL A 24 -16.54 4.67 4.15
N VAL A 25 -16.50 4.83 2.83
CA VAL A 25 -16.75 3.76 1.87
C VAL A 25 -15.63 3.67 0.83
N LEU A 26 -15.44 2.47 0.29
CA LEU A 26 -14.59 2.28 -0.90
C LEU A 26 -15.47 2.46 -2.13
N GLY A 27 -15.07 3.31 -3.04
CA GLY A 27 -15.84 3.55 -4.25
C GLY A 27 -15.09 4.33 -5.31
N ASN A 28 -15.61 4.28 -6.52
CA ASN A 28 -15.10 5.10 -7.61
C ASN A 28 -15.97 6.36 -7.72
N ILE A 29 -15.37 7.51 -7.49
CA ILE A 29 -16.06 8.81 -7.53
C ILE A 29 -16.87 9.05 -8.81
N THR A 30 -16.44 8.44 -9.94
CA THR A 30 -17.06 8.64 -11.25
C THR A 30 -18.32 7.79 -11.50
N LYS A 31 -18.58 6.78 -10.66
CA LYS A 31 -19.64 5.80 -10.90
C LYS A 31 -20.82 5.87 -9.94
N GLU A 32 -20.67 6.60 -8.87
CA GLU A 32 -21.68 6.63 -7.80
C GLU A 32 -22.50 7.92 -7.83
N SER A 33 -23.17 8.17 -8.96
CA SER A 33 -24.11 9.31 -9.12
C SER A 33 -25.38 9.20 -8.27
N ASP A 34 -25.67 8.03 -7.71
CA ASP A 34 -26.89 7.75 -6.95
C ASP A 34 -26.71 7.78 -5.42
N ILE A 35 -25.68 8.52 -4.95
CA ILE A 35 -25.44 8.61 -3.52
C ILE A 35 -26.50 9.47 -2.86
N THR A 36 -27.35 8.80 -2.13
CA THR A 36 -28.44 9.45 -1.36
C THR A 36 -27.98 9.98 -0.01
N ASN A 37 -26.78 9.58 0.46
CA ASN A 37 -26.26 9.93 1.77
C ASN A 37 -24.83 10.51 1.68
N ASP A 38 -24.57 11.44 2.57
CA ASP A 38 -23.26 12.07 2.76
C ASP A 38 -22.22 11.03 3.22
N LYS A 39 -21.13 10.87 2.42
CA LYS A 39 -20.09 9.86 2.68
C LYS A 39 -18.69 10.33 2.29
N ILE A 40 -17.71 9.79 3.01
CA ILE A 40 -16.29 9.87 2.64
C ILE A 40 -15.97 8.71 1.70
N PHE A 41 -15.45 9.02 0.51
CA PHE A 41 -15.01 8.03 -0.47
C PHE A 41 -13.51 7.87 -0.43
N LEU A 42 -13.06 6.63 -0.38
CA LEU A 42 -11.68 6.25 -0.65
C LEU A 42 -11.62 5.65 -2.04
N SER A 43 -11.06 6.39 -2.98
CA SER A 43 -10.91 5.98 -4.38
C SER A 43 -9.45 5.73 -4.71
N LEU A 44 -9.12 4.54 -5.20
CA LEU A 44 -7.77 4.25 -5.69
C LEU A 44 -7.59 4.89 -7.07
N VAL A 45 -6.62 5.81 -7.20
CA VAL A 45 -6.37 6.51 -8.47
C VAL A 45 -5.14 6.01 -9.20
N GLN A 46 -4.14 5.49 -8.47
CA GLN A 46 -2.90 4.97 -9.06
C GLN A 46 -2.25 3.91 -8.18
N VAL A 47 -1.54 2.98 -8.81
CA VAL A 47 -0.69 1.98 -8.16
C VAL A 47 0.70 2.05 -8.77
N GLU A 48 1.72 2.10 -7.92
CA GLU A 48 3.12 2.07 -8.33
C GLU A 48 3.88 1.01 -7.54
N GLU A 49 4.88 0.38 -8.17
CA GLU A 49 5.83 -0.46 -7.47
C GLU A 49 6.92 0.43 -6.82
N GLU A 50 7.19 0.21 -5.53
CA GLU A 50 8.32 0.87 -4.85
C GLU A 50 9.63 0.22 -5.29
N LYS A 51 10.40 0.94 -6.12
CA LYS A 51 11.63 0.43 -6.75
C LYS A 51 12.89 0.66 -5.92
N VAL A 52 12.89 1.63 -5.01
CA VAL A 52 14.08 2.08 -4.28
C VAL A 52 14.58 1.02 -3.29
N LEU A 53 13.68 0.21 -2.76
CA LEU A 53 13.98 -0.82 -1.77
C LEU A 53 13.84 -2.24 -2.33
N LYS A 54 13.97 -2.40 -3.66
CA LYS A 54 13.82 -3.70 -4.31
C LYS A 54 15.07 -4.56 -4.08
N GLU A 55 14.94 -5.59 -3.27
CA GLU A 55 15.96 -6.62 -3.14
C GLU A 55 15.95 -7.55 -4.35
N VAL A 56 17.09 -7.77 -4.99
CA VAL A 56 17.15 -8.49 -6.26
C VAL A 56 16.97 -10.01 -6.13
N ASN A 57 17.36 -10.61 -5.00
CA ASN A 57 17.12 -12.03 -4.70
C ASN A 57 17.28 -12.29 -3.20
N HIS A 58 16.27 -12.86 -2.59
CA HIS A 58 16.35 -13.27 -1.20
C HIS A 58 16.69 -14.76 -1.12
N ARG A 59 17.88 -15.07 -0.60
CA ARG A 59 18.26 -16.42 -0.21
C ARG A 59 17.95 -16.59 1.28
N ARG A 60 17.03 -17.48 1.60
CA ARG A 60 16.65 -17.78 2.97
C ARG A 60 16.92 -19.26 3.26
N ARG A 61 17.46 -19.57 4.45
CA ARG A 61 17.43 -20.94 4.99
C ARG A 61 16.00 -21.26 5.39
N VAL A 62 15.49 -22.43 5.01
CA VAL A 62 14.11 -22.83 5.36
C VAL A 62 14.02 -23.10 6.85
N ASN A 63 15.03 -23.79 7.41
CA ASN A 63 15.14 -23.99 8.86
C ASN A 63 16.54 -23.60 9.35
N PRO A 64 16.69 -23.15 10.62
CA PRO A 64 17.99 -22.98 11.25
C PRO A 64 18.70 -24.35 11.31
N GLY A 65 19.77 -24.51 10.52
CA GLY A 65 20.52 -25.76 10.44
C GLY A 65 20.46 -26.48 9.10
N ASP A 66 19.61 -26.06 8.17
CA ASP A 66 19.58 -26.63 6.83
C ASP A 66 20.83 -26.21 6.01
N ASP A 67 21.46 -27.19 5.35
CA ASP A 67 22.56 -26.95 4.39
C ASP A 67 22.05 -26.44 3.04
N PHE A 68 20.76 -26.12 2.92
CA PHE A 68 20.12 -25.71 1.67
C PHE A 68 19.59 -24.27 1.79
N PHE A 69 19.85 -23.50 0.76
CA PHE A 69 19.27 -22.17 0.60
C PHE A 69 18.13 -22.23 -0.42
N THR A 70 16.98 -21.72 -0.04
CA THR A 70 15.87 -21.53 -0.97
C THR A 70 15.87 -20.09 -1.45
N THR A 71 15.86 -19.92 -2.76
CA THR A 71 15.68 -18.61 -3.38
C THR A 71 14.18 -18.35 -3.48
N ILE A 72 13.72 -17.30 -2.84
CA ILE A 72 12.33 -16.86 -2.87
C ILE A 72 12.23 -15.53 -3.63
N ASN A 73 11.05 -15.27 -4.20
CA ASN A 73 10.79 -13.97 -4.82
C ASN A 73 10.88 -12.86 -3.76
N PRO A 74 11.49 -11.71 -4.11
CA PRO A 74 11.48 -10.56 -3.21
C PRO A 74 10.05 -10.08 -2.93
N GLU A 75 9.87 -9.46 -1.77
CA GLU A 75 8.61 -8.81 -1.43
C GLU A 75 8.28 -7.71 -2.43
N ILE A 76 7.05 -7.67 -2.89
CA ILE A 76 6.55 -6.55 -3.67
C ILE A 76 6.06 -5.47 -2.69
N ARG A 77 6.59 -4.27 -2.85
CA ARG A 77 6.16 -3.08 -2.11
C ARG A 77 5.38 -2.19 -3.06
N LEU A 78 4.16 -1.85 -2.67
CA LEU A 78 3.28 -1.04 -3.50
C LEU A 78 3.04 0.32 -2.86
N ASN A 79 3.04 1.34 -3.70
CA ASN A 79 2.55 2.68 -3.40
C ASN A 79 1.15 2.81 -4.03
N LEU A 80 0.14 2.93 -3.20
CA LEU A 80 -1.23 3.17 -3.61
C LEU A 80 -1.53 4.64 -3.44
N TYR A 81 -1.99 5.31 -4.48
CA TYR A 81 -2.47 6.69 -4.38
C TYR A 81 -3.98 6.65 -4.19
N VAL A 82 -4.42 7.10 -3.03
CA VAL A 82 -5.81 7.05 -2.59
C VAL A 82 -6.36 8.45 -2.47
N LEU A 83 -7.33 8.77 -3.31
CA LEU A 83 -8.06 10.02 -3.27
C LEU A 83 -9.19 9.89 -2.24
N VAL A 84 -9.20 10.78 -1.26
CA VAL A 84 -10.23 10.90 -0.24
C VAL A 84 -11.10 12.10 -0.57
N THR A 85 -12.38 11.86 -0.82
CA THR A 85 -13.36 12.90 -1.14
C THR A 85 -14.58 12.76 -0.25
N TYR A 86 -15.26 13.86 0.03
CA TYR A 86 -16.55 13.84 0.68
C TYR A 86 -17.63 14.21 -0.33
N GLN A 87 -18.52 13.28 -0.59
CA GLN A 87 -19.68 13.56 -1.43
C GLN A 87 -20.90 13.86 -0.56
N TYR A 88 -21.56 14.97 -0.85
CA TYR A 88 -22.70 15.46 -0.08
C TYR A 88 -23.86 15.84 -1.01
N ASN A 89 -25.03 15.48 -0.56
CA ASN A 89 -26.27 15.91 -1.20
C ASN A 89 -26.66 17.28 -0.66
N ASN A 90 -26.48 18.30 -1.47
CA ASN A 90 -26.94 19.66 -1.26
C ASN A 90 -26.47 20.43 0.00
N LYS A 91 -25.51 21.31 -0.21
CA LYS A 91 -25.29 22.55 0.56
C LYS A 91 -24.46 22.47 1.85
N ASN A 92 -23.90 21.34 2.22
CA ASN A 92 -23.12 21.30 3.47
C ASN A 92 -21.61 21.29 3.20
N TYR A 93 -21.11 22.34 2.52
CA TYR A 93 -19.68 22.48 2.24
C TYR A 93 -18.82 22.51 3.52
N GLU A 94 -19.34 23.15 4.58
CA GLU A 94 -18.67 23.20 5.89
C GLU A 94 -18.51 21.81 6.48
N GLU A 95 -19.54 20.96 6.37
CA GLU A 95 -19.46 19.56 6.86
C GLU A 95 -18.43 18.76 6.04
N ALA A 96 -18.37 18.96 4.72
CA ALA A 96 -17.33 18.33 3.89
C ALA A 96 -15.92 18.69 4.39
N LEU A 97 -15.65 19.96 4.66
CA LEU A 97 -14.35 20.41 5.18
C LEU A 97 -14.06 19.84 6.57
N LYS A 98 -15.08 19.77 7.43
CA LYS A 98 -14.96 19.18 8.78
C LYS A 98 -14.60 17.70 8.70
N GLN A 99 -15.29 16.94 7.86
CA GLN A 99 -15.03 15.50 7.70
C GLN A 99 -13.66 15.21 7.10
N LEU A 100 -13.22 15.98 6.09
CA LEU A 100 -11.85 15.88 5.58
C LEU A 100 -10.80 16.26 6.65
N SER A 101 -11.09 17.24 7.49
CA SER A 101 -10.22 17.59 8.62
C SER A 101 -10.12 16.45 9.64
N ASN A 102 -11.23 15.76 9.93
CA ASN A 102 -11.24 14.58 10.80
C ASN A 102 -10.35 13.45 10.22
N VAL A 103 -10.39 13.22 8.91
CA VAL A 103 -9.51 12.25 8.26
C VAL A 103 -8.03 12.63 8.44
N ILE A 104 -7.69 13.92 8.25
CA ILE A 104 -6.30 14.38 8.44
C ILE A 104 -5.86 14.15 9.87
N ILE A 105 -6.66 14.55 10.85
CA ILE A 105 -6.34 14.42 12.29
C ILE A 105 -6.16 12.95 12.66
N THR A 106 -7.06 12.09 12.21
CA THR A 106 -7.02 10.65 12.50
C THR A 106 -5.76 10.00 11.93
N LEU A 107 -5.46 10.24 10.65
CA LEU A 107 -4.29 9.66 10.00
C LEU A 107 -2.97 10.30 10.45
N GLN A 108 -2.99 11.54 10.93
CA GLN A 108 -1.81 12.16 11.54
C GLN A 108 -1.56 11.60 12.95
N GLY A 109 -2.61 11.24 13.68
CA GLY A 109 -2.49 10.59 14.99
C GLY A 109 -1.90 9.18 14.89
N LYS A 110 -2.22 8.45 13.82
CA LYS A 110 -1.66 7.12 13.55
C LYS A 110 -1.56 6.90 12.04
N ASN A 111 -0.35 6.97 11.51
CA ASN A 111 -0.07 6.83 10.08
C ASN A 111 0.74 5.57 9.74
N VAL A 112 1.23 4.82 10.73
CA VAL A 112 1.97 3.57 10.57
C VAL A 112 1.20 2.45 11.26
N PHE A 113 0.90 1.40 10.49
CA PHE A 113 0.22 0.20 10.95
C PHE A 113 1.10 -1.01 10.71
N THR A 114 1.15 -1.90 11.69
CA THR A 114 1.99 -3.10 11.70
C THR A 114 1.18 -4.32 12.11
N LYS A 115 1.77 -5.50 12.09
CA LYS A 115 1.08 -6.77 12.45
C LYS A 115 0.16 -6.71 13.68
N PRO A 116 0.53 -6.10 14.81
CA PRO A 116 -0.36 -5.98 15.96
C PRO A 116 -1.67 -5.22 15.70
N ASP A 117 -1.69 -4.36 14.67
CA ASP A 117 -2.88 -3.57 14.31
C ASP A 117 -3.86 -4.37 13.45
N PHE A 118 -3.39 -5.42 12.79
CA PHE A 118 -4.18 -6.25 11.87
C PHE A 118 -4.88 -7.39 12.61
N ILE A 119 -5.74 -7.02 13.57
CA ILE A 119 -6.43 -7.98 14.47
C ILE A 119 -7.35 -8.92 13.70
N ASN A 120 -8.02 -8.42 12.65
CA ASN A 120 -8.91 -9.25 11.85
C ASN A 120 -8.10 -10.19 10.95
N PRO A 121 -8.39 -11.52 10.95
CA PRO A 121 -7.72 -12.50 10.09
C PRO A 121 -7.73 -12.15 8.60
N ALA A 122 -8.73 -11.38 8.15
CA ALA A 122 -8.80 -10.89 6.76
C ALA A 122 -7.61 -9.97 6.39
N TYR A 123 -6.93 -9.39 7.38
CA TYR A 123 -5.77 -8.51 7.19
C TYR A 123 -4.44 -9.21 7.41
N GLU A 124 -4.43 -10.51 7.75
CA GLU A 124 -3.23 -11.31 7.99
C GLU A 124 -2.15 -11.18 6.89
N PRO A 125 -2.48 -11.07 5.59
CA PRO A 125 -1.48 -10.90 4.54
C PRO A 125 -0.71 -9.58 4.55
N LEU A 126 -1.16 -8.58 5.34
CA LEU A 126 -0.49 -7.30 5.47
C LEU A 126 0.64 -7.40 6.51
N GLU A 127 1.83 -6.90 6.16
CA GLU A 127 2.95 -6.76 7.10
C GLU A 127 3.02 -5.36 7.70
N GLN A 128 2.91 -4.37 6.82
CA GLN A 128 2.94 -2.97 7.22
C GLN A 128 2.18 -2.10 6.22
N ILE A 129 1.49 -1.08 6.74
CA ILE A 129 0.92 0.02 5.96
C ILE A 129 1.46 1.33 6.54
N VAL A 130 1.91 2.21 5.65
CA VAL A 130 2.30 3.58 5.99
C VAL A 130 1.49 4.55 5.14
N VAL A 131 0.83 5.49 5.77
CA VAL A 131 -0.08 6.45 5.13
C VAL A 131 0.49 7.85 5.25
N ASP A 132 0.87 8.44 4.12
CA ASP A 132 1.43 9.79 4.06
C ASP A 132 0.53 10.69 3.22
N LEU A 133 0.29 11.92 3.70
CA LEU A 133 -0.41 12.93 2.90
C LEU A 133 0.46 13.31 1.70
N TYR A 134 -0.09 13.17 0.49
CA TYR A 134 0.61 13.49 -0.75
C TYR A 134 0.19 14.86 -1.25
N THR A 135 1.14 15.81 -1.25
CA THR A 135 0.88 17.18 -1.70
C THR A 135 1.04 17.28 -3.22
N GLN A 136 -0.01 17.73 -3.88
CA GLN A 136 -0.02 18.03 -5.30
C GLN A 136 0.08 19.52 -5.57
N THR A 137 0.66 19.89 -6.72
CA THR A 137 0.51 21.25 -7.24
C THR A 137 -0.91 21.44 -7.76
N LEU A 138 -1.33 22.70 -7.95
CA LEU A 138 -2.67 23.00 -8.52
C LEU A 138 -2.84 22.37 -9.90
N ASP A 139 -1.79 22.37 -10.73
CA ASP A 139 -1.85 21.77 -12.07
C ASP A 139 -2.00 20.24 -12.01
N GLN A 140 -1.27 19.57 -11.10
CA GLN A 140 -1.42 18.14 -10.89
C GLN A 140 -2.82 17.78 -10.41
N ASN A 141 -3.37 18.56 -9.48
CA ASN A 141 -4.72 18.36 -8.99
C ASN A 141 -5.76 18.57 -10.10
N ASN A 142 -5.62 19.63 -10.90
CA ASN A 142 -6.50 19.86 -12.05
C ASN A 142 -6.43 18.71 -13.06
N ASN A 143 -5.24 18.24 -13.40
CA ASN A 143 -5.06 17.11 -14.32
C ASN A 143 -5.71 15.83 -13.78
N LEU A 144 -5.59 15.58 -12.47
CA LEU A 144 -6.24 14.43 -11.82
C LEU A 144 -7.77 14.50 -11.97
N TRP A 145 -8.36 15.64 -11.63
CA TRP A 145 -9.82 15.82 -11.71
C TRP A 145 -10.33 15.77 -13.15
N GLN A 146 -9.59 16.32 -14.11
CA GLN A 146 -9.91 16.19 -15.54
C GLN A 146 -9.85 14.73 -16.01
N ALA A 147 -8.83 13.96 -15.57
CA ALA A 147 -8.71 12.55 -15.91
C ALA A 147 -9.85 11.70 -15.31
N LEU A 148 -10.36 12.09 -14.15
CA LEU A 148 -11.53 11.46 -13.53
C LEU A 148 -12.84 11.85 -14.22
N GLY A 149 -12.86 12.92 -15.01
CA GLY A 149 -14.08 13.42 -15.68
C GLY A 149 -15.06 14.10 -14.74
N GLU A 150 -14.62 14.50 -13.56
CA GLU A 150 -15.44 15.08 -12.49
C GLU A 150 -15.09 16.55 -12.24
N LYS A 151 -16.02 17.26 -11.61
CA LYS A 151 -15.78 18.64 -11.18
C LYS A 151 -14.86 18.65 -9.96
N LEU A 152 -13.94 19.61 -9.93
CA LEU A 152 -13.07 19.84 -8.79
C LEU A 152 -13.88 19.96 -7.50
N SER A 153 -13.57 19.10 -6.54
CA SER A 153 -14.16 19.09 -5.21
C SER A 153 -13.06 19.06 -4.14
N PRO A 154 -13.33 19.53 -2.92
CA PRO A 154 -12.39 19.38 -1.82
C PRO A 154 -12.00 17.92 -1.64
N SER A 155 -10.68 17.67 -1.64
CA SER A 155 -10.14 16.31 -1.59
C SER A 155 -8.76 16.28 -0.97
N LEU A 156 -8.38 15.11 -0.50
CA LEU A 156 -7.05 14.80 0.01
C LEU A 156 -6.48 13.65 -0.81
N LEU A 157 -5.21 13.71 -1.16
CA LEU A 157 -4.52 12.59 -1.77
C LEU A 157 -3.54 12.00 -0.78
N TYR A 158 -3.64 10.70 -0.54
CA TYR A 158 -2.73 9.96 0.31
C TYR A 158 -1.90 8.98 -0.50
N LYS A 159 -0.61 8.89 -0.18
CA LYS A 159 0.27 7.82 -0.61
C LYS A 159 0.28 6.74 0.46
N VAL A 160 -0.27 5.59 0.15
CA VAL A 160 -0.35 4.44 1.04
C VAL A 160 0.68 3.42 0.61
N ARG A 161 1.75 3.27 1.38
CA ARG A 161 2.78 2.25 1.14
C ARG A 161 2.35 0.96 1.80
N VAL A 162 2.22 -0.10 1.00
CA VAL A 162 1.85 -1.43 1.45
C VAL A 162 3.04 -2.36 1.32
N ILE A 163 3.45 -2.96 2.44
CA ILE A 163 4.50 -3.96 2.52
C ILE A 163 3.86 -5.28 2.93
N GLY A 164 4.26 -6.38 2.30
CA GLY A 164 3.78 -7.70 2.72
C GLY A 164 3.31 -8.64 1.63
N ILE A 165 3.61 -8.34 0.36
CA ILE A 165 3.30 -9.28 -0.72
C ILE A 165 4.52 -10.14 -1.01
N GLN A 166 4.64 -11.26 -0.33
CA GLN A 166 5.58 -12.30 -0.69
C GLN A 166 4.84 -13.46 -1.36
N ALA A 167 5.14 -13.69 -2.63
CA ALA A 167 4.77 -14.96 -3.24
C ALA A 167 5.70 -16.03 -2.64
N ASN A 168 5.22 -16.78 -1.66
CA ASN A 168 5.96 -17.90 -1.00
C ASN A 168 6.22 -19.08 -1.98
N ARG A 169 6.59 -18.77 -3.22
CA ARG A 169 6.94 -19.77 -4.22
C ARG A 169 8.46 -19.88 -4.27
N ALA A 170 8.99 -20.99 -3.79
CA ALA A 170 10.39 -21.33 -3.96
C ALA A 170 10.74 -21.34 -5.46
N LEU A 171 11.70 -20.53 -5.87
CA LEU A 171 12.19 -20.49 -7.26
C LEU A 171 13.21 -21.59 -7.50
N SER A 172 14.08 -21.85 -6.54
CA SER A 172 15.10 -22.91 -6.60
C SER A 172 15.62 -23.22 -5.21
N THR A 173 16.03 -24.47 -5.01
CA THR A 173 16.78 -24.88 -3.81
C THR A 173 18.19 -25.23 -4.24
N THR A 174 19.19 -24.56 -3.68
CA THR A 174 20.61 -24.81 -3.95
C THR A 174 21.33 -25.21 -2.68
N GLY A 175 22.18 -26.26 -2.79
CA GLY A 175 23.04 -26.69 -1.69
C GLY A 175 24.12 -25.67 -1.37
N GLU A 176 24.67 -25.73 -0.17
CA GLU A 176 25.81 -24.94 0.25
C GLU A 176 27.07 -25.35 -0.54
N ILE A 177 27.84 -24.38 -1.02
CA ILE A 177 29.15 -24.66 -1.62
C ILE A 177 30.12 -24.98 -0.50
N LYS A 178 30.41 -26.28 -0.28
CA LYS A 178 31.28 -26.73 0.84
C LYS A 178 32.78 -26.63 0.52
N SER A 179 33.18 -26.58 -0.76
CA SER A 179 34.56 -26.39 -1.17
C SER A 179 34.67 -25.87 -2.60
N ILE A 180 35.65 -25.05 -2.85
CA ILE A 180 36.04 -24.60 -4.20
C ILE A 180 37.43 -25.17 -4.45
N GLY A 181 37.55 -26.17 -5.35
CA GLY A 181 38.82 -26.67 -5.82
C GLY A 181 39.39 -25.72 -6.90
N ILE A 182 40.58 -25.16 -6.68
CA ILE A 182 41.32 -24.41 -7.69
C ILE A 182 42.43 -25.32 -8.20
N ASP A 183 42.24 -25.94 -9.36
CA ASP A 183 43.35 -26.63 -10.07
C ASP A 183 44.23 -25.59 -10.77
N LEU A 184 45.34 -25.24 -10.12
CA LEU A 184 46.43 -24.48 -10.76
C LEU A 184 47.19 -25.44 -11.67
N LEU A 185 46.81 -25.55 -12.91
CA LEU A 185 47.63 -26.21 -13.95
C LEU A 185 48.93 -25.43 -14.15
N HIS A 186 49.97 -25.81 -13.39
CA HIS A 186 51.30 -25.35 -13.60
C HIS A 186 51.83 -26.06 -14.85
N LYS A 187 51.83 -25.39 -16.02
CA LYS A 187 52.60 -25.84 -17.17
C LYS A 187 54.08 -25.57 -16.86
N PRO A 188 54.97 -26.61 -16.81
CA PRO A 188 56.39 -26.34 -16.71
C PRO A 188 56.84 -25.64 -17.99
N PHE A 189 57.61 -24.56 -17.86
CA PHE A 189 58.30 -23.93 -18.94
C PHE A 189 59.36 -24.95 -19.40
N GLU A 190 59.21 -25.48 -20.63
CA GLU A 190 60.26 -26.18 -21.31
C GLU A 190 61.30 -25.15 -21.76
N SER A 191 62.56 -25.34 -21.34
CA SER A 191 63.77 -24.59 -21.75
C SER A 191 64.26 -25.00 -23.10
#